data_6c7e5c74f53d86fd98cf0369319f6b4b
#
_entry.id   6c7e5c74f53d86fd98cf0369319f6b4b
#
_cell.length_a   1.000
_cell.length_b   1.000
_cell.length_c   1.000
_cell.angle_alpha   90.00
_cell.angle_beta   90.00
_cell.angle_gamma   90.00
#
_symmetry.space_group_name_H-M   'P 1'
#
loop_
_entity.id
_entity.type
_entity.pdbx_description
1 polymer ?
#
loop_
_entity_poly.entity_id
_entity_poly.type
_entity_poly.pdbx_seq_one_letter_code
_entity_poly.pdbx_strand_id
1 'polypeptide(L)'
;HCVTRRQRQMCIRDRHPQIIKEIKKQIDKHLHVMVFGEYSQRIQNELAENLTSLLPENLNCLYVVNSGTEANEAALKLAKRATKRTKLVAFKGAYHGSTHGSLSVSANEDKKAAFRPLLPDVFHLPFNNVEALDFIDKSVAGIIIEPIQGDAGIRIPSFEFMNKLRKICDENCILLIFDEIQSGMGRTGKLFAFEHFDIVPDILTIGKAFGGGMPIGGFVTSQKLMSLFNNHPNLGLSLIHI
;
A
#
# COMPACT_ATOMS: atom_id res chain seq x y z
N HIS A 1 -21.48 31.63 -11.85
CA HIS A 1 -20.57 30.59 -12.40
C HIS A 1 -20.65 29.34 -11.55
N CYS A 2 -21.38 28.34 -12.03
CA CYS A 2 -21.44 27.02 -11.40
C CYS A 2 -20.16 26.27 -11.76
N VAL A 3 -19.14 26.39 -10.91
CA VAL A 3 -17.92 25.57 -11.05
C VAL A 3 -18.30 24.15 -10.65
N THR A 4 -18.33 23.23 -11.60
CA THR A 4 -18.69 21.84 -11.35
C THR A 4 -17.70 21.20 -10.35
N ARG A 5 -18.13 20.12 -9.66
CA ARG A 5 -17.30 19.39 -8.71
C ARG A 5 -15.96 18.93 -9.34
N ARG A 6 -15.96 18.58 -10.64
CA ARG A 6 -14.75 18.27 -11.41
C ARG A 6 -13.81 19.46 -11.58
N GLN A 7 -14.34 20.66 -11.86
CA GLN A 7 -13.54 21.88 -12.00
C GLN A 7 -12.89 22.31 -10.68
N ARG A 8 -13.58 22.14 -9.54
CA ARG A 8 -12.96 22.36 -8.22
C ARG A 8 -11.82 21.39 -7.93
N GLN A 9 -11.97 20.12 -8.29
CA GLN A 9 -10.87 19.14 -8.16
C GLN A 9 -9.66 19.53 -9.02
N MET A 10 -9.87 19.95 -10.27
CA MET A 10 -8.79 20.42 -11.14
C MET A 10 -8.05 21.64 -10.57
N CYS A 11 -8.75 22.62 -10.02
CA CYS A 11 -8.13 23.85 -9.51
C CYS A 11 -7.40 23.66 -8.17
N ILE A 12 -7.92 22.83 -7.28
CA ILE A 12 -7.41 22.71 -5.90
C ILE A 12 -6.39 21.57 -5.78
N ARG A 13 -6.60 20.47 -6.49
CA ARG A 13 -5.75 19.28 -6.41
C ARG A 13 -4.72 19.24 -7.54
N ASP A 14 -5.17 19.42 -8.80
CA ASP A 14 -4.35 19.13 -9.98
C ASP A 14 -3.40 20.29 -10.36
N ARG A 15 -3.59 21.46 -9.78
CA ARG A 15 -2.76 22.65 -10.00
C ARG A 15 -2.47 23.42 -8.70
N HIS A 16 -2.19 22.70 -7.62
CA HIS A 16 -1.91 23.34 -6.34
C HIS A 16 -0.64 24.21 -6.45
N PRO A 17 -0.72 25.53 -6.20
CA PRO A 17 0.40 26.45 -6.48
C PRO A 17 1.68 26.09 -5.73
N GLN A 18 1.57 25.66 -4.48
CA GLN A 18 2.73 25.26 -3.67
C GLN A 18 3.41 24.01 -4.23
N ILE A 19 2.65 22.98 -4.65
CA ILE A 19 3.19 21.76 -5.25
C ILE A 19 3.95 22.12 -6.52
N ILE A 20 3.36 22.92 -7.41
CA ILE A 20 4.00 23.35 -8.65
C ILE A 20 5.29 24.13 -8.36
N LYS A 21 5.27 25.02 -7.37
CA LYS A 21 6.43 25.83 -6.96
C LYS A 21 7.58 24.92 -6.48
N GLU A 22 7.30 23.98 -5.60
CA GLU A 22 8.35 23.10 -5.06
C GLU A 22 8.88 22.11 -6.11
N ILE A 23 8.05 21.61 -7.02
CA ILE A 23 8.52 20.79 -8.15
C ILE A 23 9.49 21.60 -9.04
N LYS A 24 9.12 22.83 -9.43
CA LYS A 24 10.00 23.68 -10.23
C LYS A 24 11.31 23.95 -9.53
N LYS A 25 11.28 24.33 -8.26
CA LYS A 25 12.45 24.55 -7.44
C LYS A 25 13.37 23.33 -7.36
N GLN A 26 12.80 22.13 -7.25
CA GLN A 26 13.56 20.89 -7.21
C GLN A 26 14.22 20.58 -8.57
N ILE A 27 13.51 20.79 -9.67
CA ILE A 27 14.03 20.60 -11.05
C ILE A 27 15.18 21.57 -11.32
N ASP A 28 15.03 22.83 -10.92
CA ASP A 28 16.09 23.85 -11.07
C ASP A 28 17.34 23.51 -10.24
N LYS A 29 17.18 22.82 -9.13
CA LYS A 29 18.26 22.40 -8.25
C LYS A 29 18.99 21.16 -8.78
N HIS A 30 18.29 20.10 -9.01
CA HIS A 30 18.73 18.85 -9.66
C HIS A 30 17.54 17.92 -9.92
N LEU A 31 17.50 17.35 -11.12
CA LEU A 31 16.46 16.43 -11.56
C LEU A 31 16.80 14.98 -11.22
N HIS A 32 18.07 14.61 -11.31
CA HIS A 32 18.55 13.24 -11.13
C HIS A 32 19.85 13.20 -10.35
N VAL A 33 19.96 12.22 -9.49
CA VAL A 33 21.19 11.87 -8.77
C VAL A 33 21.42 10.37 -8.97
N MET A 34 22.68 9.93 -8.91
CA MET A 34 23.03 8.53 -9.03
C MET A 34 22.19 7.69 -8.05
N VAL A 35 21.53 6.69 -8.59
CA VAL A 35 20.70 5.73 -7.83
C VAL A 35 21.58 4.65 -7.21
N PHE A 36 21.02 3.72 -6.52
CA PHE A 36 21.65 2.58 -5.81
C PHE A 36 22.22 2.87 -4.42
N GLY A 37 21.81 3.98 -3.79
CA GLY A 37 22.12 4.22 -2.37
C GLY A 37 23.56 4.64 -2.08
N GLU A 38 24.33 4.97 -3.10
CA GLU A 38 25.67 5.53 -2.89
C GLU A 38 25.62 6.94 -2.30
N TYR A 39 24.55 7.68 -2.61
CA TYR A 39 24.33 9.04 -2.10
C TYR A 39 22.94 9.16 -1.46
N SER A 40 22.91 9.62 -0.22
CA SER A 40 21.66 9.96 0.46
C SER A 40 21.08 11.26 -0.12
N GLN A 41 19.80 11.22 -0.49
CA GLN A 41 19.08 12.40 -0.95
C GLN A 41 18.25 12.99 0.19
N ARG A 42 18.56 14.22 0.58
CA ARG A 42 17.87 14.93 1.65
C ARG A 42 16.35 14.93 1.48
N ILE A 43 15.83 15.13 0.26
CA ILE A 43 14.39 15.21 0.03
C ILE A 43 13.66 13.89 0.30
N GLN A 44 14.32 12.76 0.06
CA GLN A 44 13.77 11.44 0.35
C GLN A 44 13.76 11.16 1.85
N ASN A 45 14.84 11.53 2.55
CA ASN A 45 14.92 11.40 4.01
C ASN A 45 13.85 12.26 4.68
N GLU A 46 13.72 13.52 4.27
CA GLU A 46 12.67 14.43 4.76
C GLU A 46 11.25 13.87 4.52
N LEU A 47 11.01 13.24 3.37
CA LEU A 47 9.75 12.60 3.08
C LEU A 47 9.49 11.43 4.03
N ALA A 48 10.50 10.58 4.24
CA ALA A 48 10.38 9.42 5.14
C ALA A 48 10.14 9.87 6.59
N GLU A 49 10.94 10.80 7.09
CA GLU A 49 10.81 11.35 8.45
C GLU A 49 9.43 12.00 8.67
N ASN A 50 9.01 12.85 7.73
CA ASN A 50 7.70 13.51 7.82
C ASN A 50 6.53 12.52 7.79
N LEU A 51 6.58 11.51 6.94
CA LEU A 51 5.52 10.52 6.85
C LEU A 51 5.47 9.62 8.09
N THR A 52 6.63 9.08 8.49
CA THR A 52 6.68 8.14 9.63
C THR A 52 6.38 8.81 10.96
N SER A 53 6.68 10.11 11.11
CA SER A 53 6.31 10.87 12.31
C SER A 53 4.79 11.02 12.52
N LEU A 54 4.00 10.81 11.48
CA LEU A 54 2.53 10.86 11.52
C LEU A 54 1.89 9.47 11.70
N LEU A 55 2.70 8.42 11.76
CA LEU A 55 2.25 7.03 11.83
C LEU A 55 2.55 6.40 13.19
N PRO A 56 1.88 5.29 13.53
CA PRO A 56 2.22 4.50 14.70
C PRO A 56 3.68 4.03 14.69
N GLU A 57 4.27 3.86 15.88
CA GLU A 57 5.70 3.57 16.07
C GLU A 57 6.21 2.35 15.29
N ASN A 58 5.36 1.36 15.06
CA ASN A 58 5.71 0.16 14.29
C ASN A 58 5.71 0.38 12.76
N LEU A 59 5.26 1.54 12.27
CA LEU A 59 5.29 1.94 10.86
C LEU A 59 6.35 3.05 10.66
N ASN A 60 7.62 2.71 10.82
CA ASN A 60 8.73 3.66 10.94
C ASN A 60 9.77 3.59 9.82
N CYS A 61 9.52 2.80 8.78
CA CYS A 61 10.43 2.68 7.65
C CYS A 61 9.67 2.71 6.33
N LEU A 62 9.95 3.73 5.51
CA LEU A 62 9.33 3.95 4.21
C LEU A 62 10.18 3.33 3.08
N TYR A 63 9.51 2.72 2.14
CA TYR A 63 10.06 2.21 0.90
C TYR A 63 9.35 2.86 -0.27
N VAL A 64 10.09 3.63 -1.09
CA VAL A 64 9.52 4.42 -2.18
C VAL A 64 9.56 3.66 -3.50
N VAL A 65 8.48 3.73 -4.26
CA VAL A 65 8.33 3.16 -5.61
C VAL A 65 7.58 4.15 -6.52
N ASN A 66 7.36 3.79 -7.78
CA ASN A 66 6.75 4.70 -8.74
C ASN A 66 5.22 4.62 -8.81
N SER A 67 4.63 3.57 -8.27
CA SER A 67 3.18 3.33 -8.38
C SER A 67 2.63 2.50 -7.22
N GLY A 68 1.31 2.56 -7.04
CA GLY A 68 0.64 1.73 -6.04
C GLY A 68 0.72 0.23 -6.34
N THR A 69 0.71 -0.16 -7.61
CA THR A 69 0.88 -1.59 -7.96
C THR A 69 2.25 -2.11 -7.57
N GLU A 70 3.32 -1.30 -7.76
CA GLU A 70 4.66 -1.66 -7.28
C GLU A 70 4.75 -1.70 -5.75
N ALA A 71 4.05 -0.81 -5.06
CA ALA A 71 3.96 -0.84 -3.60
C ALA A 71 3.35 -2.17 -3.12
N ASN A 72 2.25 -2.61 -3.73
CA ASN A 72 1.61 -3.87 -3.41
C ASN A 72 2.50 -5.07 -3.78
N GLU A 73 3.17 -5.07 -4.94
CA GLU A 73 4.15 -6.12 -5.30
C GLU A 73 5.24 -6.26 -4.24
N ALA A 74 5.80 -5.13 -3.79
CA ALA A 74 6.85 -5.13 -2.78
C ALA A 74 6.32 -5.64 -1.42
N ALA A 75 5.13 -5.22 -1.02
CA ALA A 75 4.47 -5.67 0.21
C ALA A 75 4.23 -7.20 0.20
N LEU A 76 3.71 -7.75 -0.91
CA LEU A 76 3.48 -9.18 -1.07
C LEU A 76 4.78 -9.99 -1.03
N LYS A 77 5.84 -9.48 -1.68
CA LYS A 77 7.18 -10.09 -1.64
C LYS A 77 7.76 -10.07 -0.22
N LEU A 78 7.62 -8.95 0.49
CA LEU A 78 8.06 -8.83 1.87
C LEU A 78 7.34 -9.83 2.77
N ALA A 79 6.01 -9.95 2.65
CA ALA A 79 5.23 -10.90 3.42
C ALA A 79 5.70 -12.34 3.23
N LYS A 80 5.90 -12.77 1.98
CA LYS A 80 6.43 -14.10 1.67
C LYS A 80 7.84 -14.30 2.22
N ARG A 81 8.71 -13.30 2.09
CA ARG A 81 10.09 -13.37 2.57
C ARG A 81 10.17 -13.46 4.09
N ALA A 82 9.40 -12.64 4.79
CA ALA A 82 9.41 -12.58 6.25
C ALA A 82 8.87 -13.86 6.89
N THR A 83 7.80 -14.41 6.33
CA THR A 83 7.14 -15.60 6.88
C THR A 83 7.69 -16.92 6.32
N LYS A 84 8.39 -16.87 5.17
CA LYS A 84 8.84 -18.03 4.40
C LYS A 84 7.67 -18.94 3.94
N ARG A 85 6.51 -18.35 3.76
CA ARG A 85 5.27 -19.00 3.30
C ARG A 85 4.89 -18.47 1.92
N THR A 86 4.04 -19.20 1.19
CA THR A 86 3.65 -18.83 -0.19
C THR A 86 2.22 -18.33 -0.30
N LYS A 87 1.33 -18.81 0.59
CA LYS A 87 -0.10 -18.53 0.51
C LYS A 87 -0.42 -17.06 0.82
N LEU A 88 -1.19 -16.44 -0.04
CA LEU A 88 -1.71 -15.08 0.11
C LEU A 88 -3.23 -15.11 0.17
N VAL A 89 -3.80 -14.28 1.01
CA VAL A 89 -5.24 -14.08 1.10
C VAL A 89 -5.59 -12.65 0.72
N ALA A 90 -6.63 -12.51 -0.09
CA ALA A 90 -7.25 -11.24 -0.45
C ALA A 90 -8.78 -11.37 -0.34
N PHE A 91 -9.53 -10.32 -0.66
CA PHE A 91 -10.97 -10.32 -0.50
C PHE A 91 -11.71 -10.07 -1.83
N LYS A 92 -12.90 -10.68 -1.97
CA LYS A 92 -13.77 -10.45 -3.12
C LYS A 92 -14.13 -8.96 -3.24
N GLY A 93 -14.08 -8.45 -4.46
CA GLY A 93 -14.30 -7.03 -4.77
C GLY A 93 -13.04 -6.16 -4.68
N ALA A 94 -11.91 -6.68 -4.20
CA ALA A 94 -10.67 -5.91 -4.06
C ALA A 94 -10.04 -5.56 -5.41
N TYR A 95 -9.36 -4.39 -5.43
CA TYR A 95 -8.50 -3.95 -6.52
C TYR A 95 -7.14 -3.49 -5.96
N HIS A 96 -6.10 -4.25 -6.27
CA HIS A 96 -4.75 -4.00 -5.75
C HIS A 96 -3.71 -3.62 -6.82
N GLY A 97 -4.11 -3.58 -8.07
CA GLY A 97 -3.23 -3.22 -9.19
C GLY A 97 -3.35 -4.15 -10.39
N SER A 98 -2.50 -3.91 -11.39
CA SER A 98 -2.55 -4.55 -12.69
C SER A 98 -1.26 -5.24 -13.14
N THR A 99 -0.19 -5.24 -12.32
CA THR A 99 0.96 -6.13 -12.52
C THR A 99 0.62 -7.55 -12.07
N HIS A 100 1.34 -8.56 -12.52
CA HIS A 100 0.94 -9.97 -12.30
C HIS A 100 0.70 -10.34 -10.85
N GLY A 101 1.52 -9.87 -9.91
CA GLY A 101 1.32 -10.15 -8.48
C GLY A 101 0.13 -9.40 -7.89
N SER A 102 0.06 -8.09 -8.10
CA SER A 102 -1.05 -7.27 -7.62
C SER A 102 -2.38 -7.63 -8.29
N LEU A 103 -2.34 -8.03 -9.58
CA LEU A 103 -3.50 -8.55 -10.30
C LEU A 103 -3.96 -9.90 -9.73
N SER A 104 -3.03 -10.75 -9.30
CA SER A 104 -3.36 -12.04 -8.67
C SER A 104 -4.20 -11.88 -7.41
N VAL A 105 -3.89 -10.89 -6.57
CA VAL A 105 -4.64 -10.56 -5.35
C VAL A 105 -5.85 -9.65 -5.58
N SER A 106 -5.98 -9.02 -6.76
CA SER A 106 -7.22 -8.34 -7.18
C SER A 106 -8.31 -9.36 -7.47
N ALA A 107 -9.59 -9.00 -7.31
CA ALA A 107 -10.69 -9.97 -7.31
C ALA A 107 -11.54 -9.99 -8.60
N ASN A 108 -11.44 -8.96 -9.44
CA ASN A 108 -12.27 -8.87 -10.64
C ASN A 108 -11.78 -9.83 -11.73
N GLU A 109 -12.56 -10.87 -12.03
CA GLU A 109 -12.20 -11.92 -12.97
C GLU A 109 -12.13 -11.42 -14.41
N ASP A 110 -12.97 -10.47 -14.80
CA ASP A 110 -12.95 -9.89 -16.16
C ASP A 110 -11.62 -9.19 -16.46
N LYS A 111 -10.98 -8.64 -15.42
CA LYS A 111 -9.65 -8.01 -15.52
C LYS A 111 -8.50 -9.02 -15.51
N LYS A 112 -8.75 -10.28 -15.11
CA LYS A 112 -7.72 -11.31 -14.86
C LYS A 112 -7.65 -12.39 -15.93
N ALA A 113 -8.79 -12.75 -16.50
CA ALA A 113 -8.94 -13.96 -17.35
C ALA A 113 -7.93 -14.01 -18.51
N ALA A 114 -7.71 -12.88 -19.18
CA ALA A 114 -6.81 -12.78 -20.34
C ALA A 114 -5.31 -12.90 -19.97
N PHE A 115 -4.96 -12.77 -18.69
CA PHE A 115 -3.56 -12.70 -18.21
C PHE A 115 -3.14 -13.94 -17.40
N ARG A 116 -3.93 -15.01 -17.45
CA ARG A 116 -3.58 -16.27 -16.80
C ARG A 116 -2.44 -17.00 -17.53
N PRO A 117 -1.55 -17.76 -16.84
CA PRO A 117 -1.59 -18.03 -15.42
C PRO A 117 -1.09 -16.86 -14.56
N LEU A 118 -1.76 -16.64 -13.43
CA LEU A 118 -1.36 -15.69 -12.39
C LEU A 118 -0.57 -16.41 -11.27
N LEU A 119 -0.20 -15.70 -10.22
CA LEU A 119 0.52 -16.29 -9.10
C LEU A 119 -0.30 -17.43 -8.48
N PRO A 120 0.34 -18.59 -8.19
CA PRO A 120 -0.30 -19.66 -7.43
C PRO A 120 -0.48 -19.26 -5.96
N ASP A 121 -1.24 -20.06 -5.22
CA ASP A 121 -1.48 -19.92 -3.78
C ASP A 121 -2.11 -18.57 -3.38
N VAL A 122 -2.99 -18.01 -4.21
CA VAL A 122 -3.75 -16.81 -3.90
C VAL A 122 -5.23 -17.18 -3.72
N PHE A 123 -5.78 -16.84 -2.56
CA PHE A 123 -7.16 -17.17 -2.16
C PHE A 123 -7.96 -15.90 -1.92
N HIS A 124 -9.22 -15.89 -2.37
CA HIS A 124 -10.13 -14.76 -2.19
C HIS A 124 -11.29 -15.14 -1.28
N LEU A 125 -11.34 -14.53 -0.11
CA LEU A 125 -12.43 -14.69 0.84
C LEU A 125 -13.54 -13.65 0.61
N PRO A 126 -14.79 -13.94 1.01
CA PRO A 126 -15.83 -12.91 1.03
C PRO A 126 -15.43 -11.73 1.92
N PHE A 127 -15.59 -10.50 1.40
CA PHE A 127 -15.32 -9.28 2.16
C PHE A 127 -16.40 -9.06 3.21
N ASN A 128 -16.00 -8.69 4.42
CA ASN A 128 -16.86 -8.43 5.56
C ASN A 128 -17.73 -9.64 6.00
N ASN A 129 -17.19 -10.85 5.82
CA ASN A 129 -17.80 -12.08 6.32
C ASN A 129 -16.91 -12.64 7.45
N VAL A 130 -17.41 -12.59 8.68
CA VAL A 130 -16.65 -12.94 9.89
C VAL A 130 -16.34 -14.44 9.95
N GLU A 131 -17.28 -15.29 9.51
CA GLU A 131 -17.09 -16.75 9.50
C GLU A 131 -16.06 -17.19 8.46
N ALA A 132 -15.96 -16.47 7.34
CA ALA A 132 -14.98 -16.79 6.31
C ALA A 132 -13.53 -16.64 6.80
N LEU A 133 -13.29 -15.86 7.85
CA LEU A 133 -11.96 -15.72 8.44
C LEU A 133 -11.49 -16.99 9.16
N ASP A 134 -12.36 -17.90 9.54
CA ASP A 134 -12.02 -19.16 10.22
C ASP A 134 -11.27 -20.14 9.30
N PHE A 135 -11.27 -19.90 7.98
CA PHE A 135 -10.46 -20.66 7.01
C PHE A 135 -8.98 -20.19 6.93
N ILE A 136 -8.63 -19.14 7.65
CA ILE A 136 -7.26 -18.62 7.67
C ILE A 136 -6.45 -19.39 8.70
N ASP A 137 -5.36 -19.97 8.25
CA ASP A 137 -4.45 -20.76 9.07
C ASP A 137 -2.99 -20.28 8.98
N LYS A 138 -2.13 -20.89 9.78
CA LYS A 138 -0.69 -20.58 9.84
C LYS A 138 0.10 -20.81 8.54
N SER A 139 -0.51 -21.34 7.47
CA SER A 139 0.15 -21.50 6.16
C SER A 139 0.14 -20.19 5.35
N VAL A 140 -0.65 -19.20 5.77
CA VAL A 140 -0.77 -17.91 5.08
C VAL A 140 0.45 -17.04 5.39
N ALA A 141 1.03 -16.46 4.33
CA ALA A 141 2.16 -15.52 4.42
C ALA A 141 1.69 -14.10 4.77
N GLY A 142 0.65 -13.65 4.09
CA GLY A 142 0.11 -12.32 4.26
C GLY A 142 -1.33 -12.21 3.78
N ILE A 143 -2.04 -11.27 4.35
CA ILE A 143 -3.40 -10.91 3.98
C ILE A 143 -3.38 -9.46 3.51
N ILE A 144 -3.84 -9.21 2.27
CA ILE A 144 -3.97 -7.87 1.73
C ILE A 144 -5.45 -7.46 1.70
N ILE A 145 -5.73 -6.28 2.20
CA ILE A 145 -7.08 -5.73 2.26
C ILE A 145 -7.08 -4.21 2.06
N GLU A 146 -8.05 -3.70 1.32
CA GLU A 146 -8.42 -2.28 1.37
C GLU A 146 -9.24 -2.06 2.64
N PRO A 147 -8.83 -1.18 3.60
CA PRO A 147 -9.64 -0.89 4.79
C PRO A 147 -11.05 -0.40 4.44
N ILE A 148 -11.18 0.27 3.30
CA ILE A 148 -12.45 0.61 2.65
C ILE A 148 -12.28 0.28 1.18
N GLN A 149 -13.04 -0.69 0.66
CA GLN A 149 -12.99 -1.03 -0.76
C GLN A 149 -13.58 0.10 -1.60
N GLY A 150 -12.75 0.71 -2.44
CA GLY A 150 -13.17 1.83 -3.29
C GLY A 150 -13.82 1.39 -4.60
N ASP A 151 -13.16 0.51 -5.35
CA ASP A 151 -13.56 0.10 -6.71
C ASP A 151 -14.86 -0.75 -6.70
N ALA A 152 -15.12 -1.45 -5.60
CA ALA A 152 -16.32 -2.27 -5.40
C ALA A 152 -17.58 -1.48 -4.97
N GLY A 153 -17.54 -0.13 -4.99
CA GLY A 153 -18.68 0.72 -4.64
C GLY A 153 -18.68 1.21 -3.19
N ILE A 154 -17.53 1.51 -2.64
CA ILE A 154 -17.31 2.06 -1.29
C ILE A 154 -17.90 1.14 -0.21
N ARG A 155 -17.30 -0.03 -0.07
CA ARG A 155 -17.70 -1.01 0.94
C ARG A 155 -16.87 -0.84 2.21
N ILE A 156 -17.54 -0.62 3.32
CA ILE A 156 -16.94 -0.43 4.64
C ILE A 156 -17.11 -1.73 5.44
N PRO A 157 -16.05 -2.32 5.99
CA PRO A 157 -16.17 -3.51 6.83
C PRO A 157 -16.68 -3.17 8.22
N SER A 158 -17.21 -4.15 8.94
CA SER A 158 -17.57 -4.03 10.34
C SER A 158 -16.32 -4.00 11.24
N PHE A 159 -16.45 -3.38 12.40
CA PHE A 159 -15.41 -3.44 13.44
C PHE A 159 -15.12 -4.88 13.88
N GLU A 160 -16.16 -5.71 14.00
CA GLU A 160 -16.02 -7.12 14.35
C GLU A 160 -15.13 -7.87 13.35
N PHE A 161 -15.38 -7.69 12.05
CA PHE A 161 -14.59 -8.30 10.99
C PHE A 161 -13.13 -7.87 11.06
N MET A 162 -12.87 -6.57 11.21
CA MET A 162 -11.51 -6.02 11.24
C MET A 162 -10.75 -6.47 12.50
N ASN A 163 -11.40 -6.47 13.67
CA ASN A 163 -10.81 -6.95 14.92
C ASN A 163 -10.47 -8.45 14.86
N LYS A 164 -11.40 -9.27 14.35
CA LYS A 164 -11.14 -10.71 14.16
C LYS A 164 -10.00 -10.95 13.17
N LEU A 165 -9.96 -10.18 12.07
CA LEU A 165 -8.89 -10.27 11.09
C LEU A 165 -7.51 -9.97 11.71
N ARG A 166 -7.38 -8.88 12.48
CA ARG A 166 -6.13 -8.55 13.17
C ARG A 166 -5.73 -9.65 14.15
N LYS A 167 -6.67 -10.10 14.97
CA LYS A 167 -6.45 -11.17 15.94
C LYS A 167 -5.93 -12.45 15.29
N ILE A 168 -6.56 -12.90 14.20
CA ILE A 168 -6.12 -14.10 13.45
C ILE A 168 -4.71 -13.90 12.90
N CYS A 169 -4.39 -12.71 12.37
CA CYS A 169 -3.05 -12.42 11.88
C CYS A 169 -2.01 -12.51 13.00
N ASP A 170 -2.30 -11.96 14.18
CA ASP A 170 -1.40 -12.00 15.33
C ASP A 170 -1.17 -13.43 15.83
N GLU A 171 -2.25 -14.19 16.03
CA GLU A 171 -2.19 -15.57 16.53
C GLU A 171 -1.44 -16.53 15.59
N ASN A 172 -1.48 -16.27 14.28
CA ASN A 172 -0.85 -17.12 13.26
C ASN A 172 0.45 -16.55 12.68
N CYS A 173 0.93 -15.40 13.19
CA CYS A 173 2.10 -14.70 12.65
C CYS A 173 1.97 -14.46 11.14
N ILE A 174 0.82 -13.96 10.71
CA ILE A 174 0.50 -13.57 9.33
C ILE A 174 0.66 -12.05 9.22
N LEU A 175 1.29 -11.57 8.15
CA LEU A 175 1.42 -10.13 7.95
C LEU A 175 0.14 -9.53 7.37
N LEU A 176 -0.43 -8.56 8.07
CA LEU A 176 -1.58 -7.79 7.62
C LEU A 176 -1.12 -6.58 6.79
N ILE A 177 -1.53 -6.56 5.52
CA ILE A 177 -1.20 -5.50 4.57
C ILE A 177 -2.46 -4.67 4.33
N PHE A 178 -2.43 -3.39 4.70
CA PHE A 178 -3.49 -2.46 4.35
C PHE A 178 -3.14 -1.70 3.08
N ASP A 179 -3.96 -1.91 2.06
CA ASP A 179 -3.90 -1.13 0.82
C ASP A 179 -4.65 0.19 1.00
N GLU A 180 -3.91 1.22 1.35
CA GLU A 180 -4.42 2.59 1.51
C GLU A 180 -4.12 3.48 0.30
N ILE A 181 -3.82 2.88 -0.84
CA ILE A 181 -3.54 3.61 -2.08
C ILE A 181 -4.72 4.51 -2.48
N GLN A 182 -5.95 4.07 -2.21
CA GLN A 182 -7.15 4.85 -2.50
C GLN A 182 -7.75 5.54 -1.28
N SER A 183 -7.76 4.89 -0.14
CA SER A 183 -8.41 5.36 1.09
C SER A 183 -7.55 6.33 1.90
N GLY A 184 -6.24 6.28 1.74
CA GLY A 184 -5.30 7.10 2.48
C GLY A 184 -5.22 8.57 2.06
N MET A 185 -4.31 9.29 2.68
CA MET A 185 -4.02 10.70 2.42
C MET A 185 -5.23 11.63 2.61
N GLY A 186 -5.98 11.42 3.69
CA GLY A 186 -7.10 12.29 4.07
C GLY A 186 -8.44 11.99 3.37
N ARG A 187 -8.51 10.95 2.53
CA ARG A 187 -9.70 10.63 1.73
C ARG A 187 -10.95 10.36 2.58
N THR A 188 -10.79 9.77 3.74
CA THR A 188 -11.87 9.34 4.63
C THR A 188 -12.10 10.27 5.82
N GLY A 189 -11.37 11.39 5.89
CA GLY A 189 -11.42 12.35 7.01
C GLY A 189 -10.36 12.09 8.10
N LYS A 190 -9.69 10.96 8.06
CA LYS A 190 -8.45 10.67 8.79
C LYS A 190 -7.29 10.63 7.81
N LEU A 191 -6.05 10.72 8.27
CA LEU A 191 -4.88 10.64 7.39
C LEU A 191 -4.88 9.31 6.64
N PHE A 192 -5.14 8.22 7.36
CA PHE A 192 -5.34 6.87 6.83
C PHE A 192 -6.65 6.26 7.33
N ALA A 193 -7.25 5.39 6.52
CA ALA A 193 -8.54 4.78 6.86
C ALA A 193 -8.43 3.78 8.03
N PHE A 194 -7.28 3.17 8.26
CA PHE A 194 -7.07 2.26 9.39
C PHE A 194 -7.32 2.92 10.75
N GLU A 195 -7.13 4.24 10.84
CA GLU A 195 -7.38 5.01 12.06
C GLU A 195 -8.85 5.00 12.50
N HIS A 196 -9.78 4.67 11.59
CA HIS A 196 -11.19 4.53 11.94
C HIS A 196 -11.48 3.22 12.69
N PHE A 197 -10.62 2.22 12.53
CA PHE A 197 -10.81 0.89 13.12
C PHE A 197 -9.95 0.65 14.36
N ASP A 198 -9.05 1.58 14.68
CA ASP A 198 -8.05 1.45 15.76
C ASP A 198 -7.19 0.17 15.62
N ILE A 199 -6.86 -0.17 14.38
CA ILE A 199 -6.06 -1.35 14.02
C ILE A 199 -4.88 -0.92 13.19
N VAL A 200 -3.68 -1.29 13.63
CA VAL A 200 -2.44 -0.97 12.91
C VAL A 200 -2.02 -2.18 12.07
N PRO A 201 -1.77 -2.00 10.75
CA PRO A 201 -1.24 -3.06 9.91
C PRO A 201 0.26 -3.30 10.15
N ASP A 202 0.76 -4.44 9.66
CA ASP A 202 2.20 -4.71 9.60
C ASP A 202 2.85 -4.00 8.41
N ILE A 203 2.10 -3.83 7.32
CA ILE A 203 2.54 -3.14 6.10
C ILE A 203 1.40 -2.24 5.62
N LEU A 204 1.72 -0.98 5.36
CA LEU A 204 0.80 0.03 4.83
C LEU A 204 1.24 0.42 3.44
N THR A 205 0.44 0.18 2.40
CA THR A 205 0.76 0.62 1.04
C THR A 205 0.06 1.93 0.68
N ILE A 206 0.78 2.82 0.01
CA ILE A 206 0.36 4.19 -0.31
C ILE A 206 0.63 4.54 -1.78
N GLY A 207 -0.16 5.47 -2.31
CA GLY A 207 -0.03 5.91 -3.71
C GLY A 207 -1.05 6.98 -4.07
N LYS A 208 -1.40 7.11 -5.33
CA LYS A 208 -2.39 8.08 -5.85
C LYS A 208 -2.20 9.50 -5.28
N ALA A 209 -3.00 9.88 -4.28
CA ALA A 209 -2.96 11.21 -3.67
C ALA A 209 -1.61 11.55 -3.02
N PHE A 210 -0.84 10.53 -2.60
CA PHE A 210 0.50 10.68 -2.05
C PHE A 210 1.46 11.41 -2.99
N GLY A 211 1.36 11.17 -4.30
CA GLY A 211 2.23 11.80 -5.29
C GLY A 211 1.87 13.23 -5.66
N GLY A 212 0.71 13.76 -5.25
CA GLY A 212 0.29 15.12 -5.62
C GLY A 212 0.18 15.35 -7.13
N GLY A 213 0.09 14.29 -7.94
CA GLY A 213 0.08 14.31 -9.40
C GLY A 213 1.32 13.69 -10.05
N MET A 214 2.39 13.47 -9.29
CA MET A 214 3.60 12.79 -9.76
C MET A 214 3.50 11.27 -9.56
N PRO A 215 4.17 10.46 -10.41
CA PRO A 215 4.18 9.01 -10.27
C PRO A 215 5.06 8.59 -9.08
N ILE A 216 4.44 8.45 -7.93
CA ILE A 216 5.08 7.97 -6.71
C ILE A 216 4.10 7.10 -5.91
N GLY A 217 4.62 6.09 -5.30
CA GLY A 217 3.97 5.24 -4.34
C GLY A 217 4.98 4.76 -3.31
N GLY A 218 4.53 3.93 -2.39
CA GLY A 218 5.42 3.34 -1.40
C GLY A 218 4.69 2.40 -0.48
N PHE A 219 5.45 1.76 0.37
CA PHE A 219 4.88 1.10 1.54
C PHE A 219 5.67 1.47 2.80
N VAL A 220 4.99 1.45 3.92
CA VAL A 220 5.58 1.69 5.23
C VAL A 220 5.43 0.42 6.07
N THR A 221 6.48 0.08 6.77
CA THR A 221 6.52 -1.07 7.67
C THR A 221 7.52 -0.82 8.81
N SER A 222 7.72 -1.79 9.69
CA SER A 222 8.73 -1.67 10.74
C SER A 222 10.15 -1.84 10.18
N GLN A 223 11.11 -1.14 10.77
CA GLN A 223 12.53 -1.32 10.46
C GLN A 223 12.97 -2.78 10.62
N LYS A 224 12.39 -3.51 11.57
CA LYS A 224 12.65 -4.94 11.75
C LYS A 224 12.28 -5.76 10.52
N LEU A 225 11.10 -5.53 9.93
CA LEU A 225 10.69 -6.20 8.69
C LEU A 225 11.52 -5.72 7.49
N MET A 226 11.78 -4.42 7.41
CA MET A 226 12.57 -3.84 6.32
C MET A 226 14.01 -4.38 6.31
N SER A 227 14.61 -4.64 7.47
CA SER A 227 15.99 -5.16 7.59
C SER A 227 16.18 -6.54 6.95
N LEU A 228 15.10 -7.28 6.69
CA LEU A 228 15.17 -8.54 5.95
C LEU A 228 15.67 -8.38 4.51
N PHE A 229 15.69 -7.16 4.00
CA PHE A 229 16.27 -6.83 2.69
C PHE A 229 17.77 -6.53 2.73
N ASN A 230 18.34 -6.24 3.90
CA ASN A 230 19.76 -5.85 4.02
C ASN A 230 20.73 -6.92 3.53
N ASN A 231 20.44 -8.20 3.76
CA ASN A 231 21.30 -9.32 3.39
C ASN A 231 21.11 -9.78 1.93
N HIS A 232 19.96 -9.49 1.34
CA HIS A 232 19.62 -9.83 -0.04
C HIS A 232 18.70 -8.73 -0.60
N PRO A 233 19.26 -7.60 -1.04
CA PRO A 233 18.48 -6.41 -1.40
C PRO A 233 17.57 -6.60 -2.61
N ASN A 234 17.79 -7.65 -3.43
CA ASN A 234 17.10 -7.78 -4.72
C ASN A 234 15.63 -8.15 -4.56
N LEU A 235 14.77 -7.15 -4.41
CA LEU A 235 13.32 -7.29 -4.62
C LEU A 235 12.96 -7.41 -6.11
N GLY A 236 13.93 -7.18 -7.00
CA GLY A 236 13.68 -7.10 -8.43
C GLY A 236 12.83 -5.89 -8.82
N LEU A 237 12.80 -4.88 -7.97
CA LEU A 237 12.17 -3.58 -8.22
C LEU A 237 13.29 -2.52 -8.15
N SER A 238 13.16 -1.45 -8.93
CA SER A 238 14.08 -0.31 -8.83
C SER A 238 13.85 0.39 -7.51
N LEU A 239 14.87 0.47 -6.66
CA LEU A 239 14.70 0.76 -5.26
C LEU A 239 15.54 1.91 -4.77
N ILE A 240 14.90 2.74 -3.96
CA ILE A 240 15.55 3.65 -3.06
C ILE A 240 15.08 3.29 -1.65
N HIS A 241 15.98 2.76 -0.85
CA HIS A 241 15.75 2.57 0.58
C HIS A 241 16.03 3.88 1.31
N ILE A 242 15.12 4.27 2.17
CA ILE A 242 15.32 5.38 3.09
C ILE A 242 15.00 4.91 4.51
#